data_f425fa834aeeb757047dc54763c984d4
#
_entry.id   f425fa834aeeb757047dc54763c984d4
#
_cell.length_a   1.000
_cell.length_b   1.000
_cell.length_c   1.000
_cell.angle_alpha   90.00
_cell.angle_beta   90.00
_cell.angle_gamma   90.00
#
_symmetry.space_group_name_H-M   'P 1'
#
loop_
_entity.id
_entity.type
_entity.pdbx_description
1 polymer ?
#
loop_
_entity_poly.entity_id
_entity_poly.type
_entity_poly.pdbx_seq_one_letter_code
_entity_poly.pdbx_strand_id
1 'polypeptide(L)'
;PAAPAPAEQPAAATPATADQPTAEPAPASGETVNLTMGSWRVDDVAQINAILDEFHKAYPNITIKFDPTNPPDYNATLRTQLEGGTGPDLYYLRSFATSRQLFEEGFIEPLADLPGLKESFSEASLVPWSAADGTPYGVPFIAVSHGIYYNKDLFKELGLSVPQTWEELLTTAQAIKDAGYIPFANASGDAWTIAEIVFMNLAPTFIGGYEGRQAYLNGERCFNDEAMVNAFQAVADLGPFVPDGQAALTYYDSQQLFLMGQAAMWLGGSWDIPVFESEAPDFEWGVFGIPAPEGQDQRYVTFHLDAGMGVNAASPNKEAAKTFLEWMATPEFAKLLANQLPGFFPISNNPPAPDNAHAAEFLALNEGAGLDIRLAWEKLLDGQPDGYTLMQDHAIAVLAGTETAQQAADALQEGLAQWFEPAQNCK
;
A
#
# COMPACT_ATOMS: atom_id res chain seq x y z
N PRO A 1 30.38 17.79 -64.33
CA PRO A 1 30.22 18.41 -63.04
C PRO A 1 30.02 17.35 -61.96
N ALA A 2 31.02 17.29 -61.09
CA ALA A 2 31.09 16.32 -60.01
C ALA A 2 30.16 16.70 -58.89
N ALA A 3 29.54 15.70 -58.26
CA ALA A 3 28.75 15.84 -57.02
C ALA A 3 29.66 16.09 -55.81
N PRO A 4 29.26 16.88 -54.82
CA PRO A 4 30.06 17.11 -53.64
C PRO A 4 29.96 15.94 -52.65
N ALA A 5 31.08 15.68 -51.94
CA ALA A 5 31.24 14.66 -50.91
C ALA A 5 30.40 14.93 -49.66
N PRO A 6 30.05 13.88 -48.90
CA PRO A 6 29.28 14.04 -47.67
C PRO A 6 30.13 14.63 -46.53
N ALA A 7 29.54 15.54 -45.75
CA ALA A 7 30.17 16.13 -44.60
C ALA A 7 30.30 15.12 -43.43
N GLU A 8 31.49 15.09 -42.82
CA GLU A 8 31.76 14.36 -41.57
C GLU A 8 30.86 14.78 -40.44
N GLN A 9 30.20 13.80 -39.81
CA GLN A 9 29.49 13.98 -38.53
C GLN A 9 30.52 14.11 -37.37
N PRO A 10 30.32 15.02 -36.43
CA PRO A 10 31.16 15.08 -35.23
C PRO A 10 30.91 13.85 -34.35
N ALA A 11 31.98 13.28 -33.84
CA ALA A 11 31.96 12.18 -32.89
C ALA A 11 31.16 12.53 -31.63
N ALA A 12 30.26 11.65 -31.22
CA ALA A 12 29.53 11.74 -29.97
C ALA A 12 30.51 11.71 -28.79
N ALA A 13 30.44 12.73 -27.95
CA ALA A 13 31.15 12.78 -26.69
C ALA A 13 30.57 11.74 -25.73
N THR A 14 31.41 10.88 -25.20
CA THR A 14 31.10 9.94 -24.10
C THR A 14 30.69 10.75 -22.87
N PRO A 15 29.55 10.43 -22.17
CA PRO A 15 29.25 11.06 -20.91
C PRO A 15 30.29 10.66 -19.87
N ALA A 16 30.92 11.67 -19.25
CA ALA A 16 31.74 11.46 -18.08
C ALA A 16 30.86 10.93 -16.95
N THR A 17 31.21 9.77 -16.41
CA THR A 17 30.71 9.28 -15.13
C THR A 17 31.02 10.32 -14.06
N ALA A 18 30.00 11.01 -13.56
CA ALA A 18 30.13 11.82 -12.37
C ALA A 18 30.26 10.84 -11.20
N ASP A 19 31.44 10.81 -10.57
CA ASP A 19 31.65 10.23 -9.25
C ASP A 19 30.70 10.94 -8.27
N GLN A 20 29.65 10.24 -7.84
CA GLN A 20 28.88 10.66 -6.66
C GLN A 20 29.78 10.53 -5.43
N PRO A 21 29.86 11.54 -4.57
CA PRO A 21 30.57 11.42 -3.32
C PRO A 21 29.81 10.40 -2.47
N THR A 22 30.42 9.25 -2.23
CA THR A 22 30.07 8.35 -1.12
C THR A 22 30.26 9.16 0.15
N ALA A 23 29.19 9.41 0.89
CA ALA A 23 29.27 10.01 2.22
C ALA A 23 30.14 9.09 3.10
N GLU A 24 31.29 9.59 3.48
CA GLU A 24 32.18 8.92 4.43
C GLU A 24 31.43 8.88 5.77
N PRO A 25 31.27 7.73 6.44
CA PRO A 25 30.57 7.66 7.71
C PRO A 25 31.31 8.55 8.73
N ALA A 26 30.55 9.39 9.42
CA ALA A 26 31.08 10.25 10.47
C ALA A 26 31.78 9.38 11.54
N PRO A 27 32.95 9.76 12.06
CA PRO A 27 33.68 8.95 13.03
C PRO A 27 32.88 8.79 14.30
N ALA A 28 32.69 7.54 14.73
CA ALA A 28 32.03 7.16 15.97
C ALA A 28 32.81 7.73 17.17
N SER A 29 32.35 8.86 17.69
CA SER A 29 32.75 9.39 19.00
C SER A 29 31.49 9.88 19.70
N GLY A 30 30.74 8.97 20.29
CA GLY A 30 29.51 9.31 20.98
C GLY A 30 29.10 8.23 21.98
N GLU A 31 28.36 8.66 22.97
CA GLU A 31 27.64 7.81 23.90
C GLU A 31 26.75 6.83 23.14
N THR A 32 26.67 5.57 23.59
CA THR A 32 25.78 4.56 22.97
C THR A 32 24.34 4.96 23.19
N VAL A 33 23.56 5.07 22.10
CA VAL A 33 22.14 5.40 22.12
C VAL A 33 21.32 4.17 21.73
N ASN A 34 20.31 3.86 22.53
CA ASN A 34 19.36 2.80 22.24
C ASN A 34 18.00 3.42 21.91
N LEU A 35 17.54 3.20 20.69
CA LEU A 35 16.24 3.66 20.19
C LEU A 35 15.24 2.51 20.19
N THR A 36 13.96 2.86 20.21
CA THR A 36 12.84 1.94 20.00
C THR A 36 12.08 2.33 18.72
N MET A 37 11.59 1.32 18.00
CA MET A 37 10.82 1.53 16.76
C MET A 37 9.50 0.76 16.82
N GLY A 38 8.38 1.50 16.76
CA GLY A 38 7.02 0.95 16.67
C GLY A 38 6.57 0.73 15.22
N SER A 39 5.80 -0.32 15.00
CA SER A 39 5.26 -0.68 13.68
C SER A 39 3.98 -1.51 13.83
N TRP A 40 3.18 -1.59 12.75
CA TRP A 40 2.08 -2.56 12.65
C TRP A 40 2.51 -3.89 11.99
N ARG A 41 3.79 -4.08 11.66
CA ARG A 41 4.28 -5.24 10.91
C ARG A 41 4.89 -6.30 11.82
N VAL A 42 4.08 -7.22 12.30
CA VAL A 42 4.53 -8.34 13.14
C VAL A 42 5.18 -9.47 12.34
N ASP A 43 4.88 -9.57 11.04
CA ASP A 43 5.37 -10.63 10.16
C ASP A 43 6.81 -10.40 9.66
N ASP A 44 7.28 -9.15 9.71
CA ASP A 44 8.54 -8.72 9.09
C ASP A 44 9.70 -8.55 10.09
N VAL A 45 9.57 -9.05 11.32
CA VAL A 45 10.53 -8.82 12.41
C VAL A 45 11.96 -9.23 12.03
N ALA A 46 12.13 -10.38 11.40
CA ALA A 46 13.45 -10.87 11.01
C ALA A 46 14.07 -9.99 9.91
N GLN A 47 13.28 -9.60 8.92
CA GLN A 47 13.71 -8.78 7.78
C GLN A 47 14.06 -7.35 8.21
N ILE A 48 13.22 -6.74 9.06
CA ILE A 48 13.50 -5.41 9.60
C ILE A 48 14.76 -5.45 10.47
N ASN A 49 14.93 -6.46 11.34
CA ASN A 49 16.14 -6.59 12.12
C ASN A 49 17.39 -6.73 11.23
N ALA A 50 17.32 -7.45 10.11
CA ALA A 50 18.43 -7.53 9.16
C ALA A 50 18.78 -6.15 8.55
N ILE A 51 17.78 -5.30 8.25
CA ILE A 51 18.00 -3.92 7.81
C ILE A 51 18.64 -3.08 8.92
N LEU A 52 18.14 -3.20 10.16
CA LEU A 52 18.70 -2.48 11.32
C LEU A 52 20.12 -2.90 11.66
N ASP A 53 20.49 -4.16 11.43
CA ASP A 53 21.85 -4.64 11.57
C ASP A 53 22.81 -3.99 10.56
N GLU A 54 22.38 -3.72 9.32
CA GLU A 54 23.19 -2.97 8.34
C GLU A 54 23.34 -1.51 8.78
N PHE A 55 22.27 -0.87 9.26
CA PHE A 55 22.37 0.46 9.87
C PHE A 55 23.37 0.49 11.02
N HIS A 56 23.31 -0.49 11.95
CA HIS A 56 24.22 -0.55 13.09
C HIS A 56 25.70 -0.73 12.68
N LYS A 57 25.97 -1.41 11.56
CA LYS A 57 27.36 -1.49 11.02
C LYS A 57 27.88 -0.13 10.59
N ALA A 58 27.03 0.71 10.00
CA ALA A 58 27.40 2.06 9.60
C ALA A 58 27.47 3.03 10.79
N TYR A 59 26.59 2.84 11.80
CA TYR A 59 26.44 3.70 12.98
C TYR A 59 26.52 2.87 14.27
N PRO A 60 27.70 2.35 14.66
CA PRO A 60 27.85 1.37 15.74
C PRO A 60 27.52 1.91 17.14
N ASN A 61 27.36 3.21 17.29
CA ASN A 61 26.92 3.87 18.53
C ASN A 61 25.39 3.98 18.66
N ILE A 62 24.62 3.58 17.63
CA ILE A 62 23.15 3.62 17.66
C ILE A 62 22.62 2.21 17.48
N THR A 63 21.76 1.76 18.40
CA THR A 63 20.99 0.53 18.28
C THR A 63 19.51 0.83 18.23
N ILE A 64 18.75 0.06 17.46
CA ILE A 64 17.29 0.25 17.32
C ILE A 64 16.61 -1.08 17.63
N LYS A 65 15.74 -1.09 18.64
CA LYS A 65 14.87 -2.22 18.95
C LYS A 65 13.58 -2.08 18.16
N PHE A 66 13.30 -3.01 17.26
CA PHE A 66 12.02 -3.12 16.59
C PHE A 66 10.98 -3.77 17.49
N ASP A 67 9.84 -3.12 17.72
CA ASP A 67 8.81 -3.53 18.70
C ASP A 67 7.41 -3.34 18.07
N PRO A 68 6.97 -4.27 17.19
CA PRO A 68 5.72 -4.13 16.48
C PRO A 68 4.49 -4.53 17.32
N THR A 69 3.36 -3.96 16.96
CA THR A 69 2.02 -4.26 17.49
C THR A 69 1.16 -4.82 16.36
N ASN A 70 0.22 -5.70 16.66
CA ASN A 70 -0.71 -6.23 15.66
C ASN A 70 -1.42 -5.11 14.86
N PRO A 71 -1.61 -5.28 13.54
CA PRO A 71 -2.14 -4.23 12.68
C PRO A 71 -3.44 -3.57 13.16
N PRO A 72 -4.49 -4.30 13.62
CA PRO A 72 -5.73 -3.68 14.07
C PRO A 72 -5.56 -2.85 15.35
N ASP A 73 -4.59 -3.18 16.21
CA ASP A 73 -4.38 -2.53 17.51
C ASP A 73 -3.39 -1.36 17.44
N TYR A 74 -2.60 -1.27 16.38
CA TYR A 74 -1.43 -0.39 16.30
C TYR A 74 -1.78 1.08 16.51
N ASN A 75 -2.73 1.63 15.78
CA ASN A 75 -3.04 3.06 15.84
C ASN A 75 -3.51 3.49 17.23
N ALA A 76 -4.36 2.70 17.89
CA ALA A 76 -4.87 2.97 19.24
C ALA A 76 -3.75 2.82 20.29
N THR A 77 -2.93 1.79 20.17
CA THR A 77 -1.79 1.54 21.06
C THR A 77 -0.76 2.67 20.95
N LEU A 78 -0.36 3.03 19.72
CA LEU A 78 0.60 4.11 19.48
C LEU A 78 0.09 5.43 20.08
N ARG A 79 -1.16 5.80 19.81
CA ARG A 79 -1.77 7.02 20.37
C ARG A 79 -1.71 7.02 21.91
N THR A 80 -2.13 5.93 22.53
CA THR A 80 -2.10 5.79 24.00
C THR A 80 -0.68 5.94 24.56
N GLN A 81 0.31 5.35 23.89
CA GLN A 81 1.71 5.44 24.29
C GLN A 81 2.26 6.87 24.14
N LEU A 82 1.92 7.56 23.04
CA LEU A 82 2.35 8.95 22.80
C LEU A 82 1.74 9.89 23.82
N GLU A 83 0.44 9.80 24.09
CA GLU A 83 -0.28 10.58 25.13
C GLU A 83 0.27 10.32 26.54
N GLY A 84 0.66 9.08 26.82
CA GLY A 84 1.25 8.67 28.09
C GLY A 84 2.75 8.97 28.22
N GLY A 85 3.40 9.53 27.19
CA GLY A 85 4.85 9.82 27.19
C GLY A 85 5.73 8.56 27.21
N THR A 86 5.20 7.42 26.79
CA THR A 86 5.88 6.13 26.71
C THR A 86 6.03 5.62 25.27
N GLY A 87 5.74 6.49 24.29
CA GLY A 87 5.83 6.15 22.87
C GLY A 87 7.26 5.84 22.44
N PRO A 88 7.43 5.01 21.37
CA PRO A 88 8.73 4.71 20.80
C PRO A 88 9.41 5.96 20.23
N ASP A 89 10.75 5.92 20.07
CA ASP A 89 11.54 7.01 19.50
C ASP A 89 11.24 7.21 18.01
N LEU A 90 11.08 6.10 17.29
CA LEU A 90 10.73 6.01 15.87
C LEU A 90 9.42 5.21 15.73
N TYR A 91 8.59 5.57 14.78
CA TYR A 91 7.40 4.78 14.50
C TYR A 91 6.87 4.95 13.08
N TYR A 92 6.25 3.89 12.61
CA TYR A 92 5.59 3.86 11.31
C TYR A 92 4.39 4.81 11.30
N LEU A 93 4.30 5.59 10.26
CA LEU A 93 3.23 6.54 10.02
C LEU A 93 2.32 6.06 8.90
N ARG A 94 1.02 5.91 9.17
CA ARG A 94 0.02 5.78 8.11
C ARG A 94 0.03 7.04 7.25
N SER A 95 -0.27 6.91 5.98
CA SER A 95 -0.36 8.05 5.07
C SER A 95 -1.58 8.95 5.38
N PHE A 96 -1.47 10.24 5.03
CA PHE A 96 -2.52 11.25 5.11
C PHE A 96 -3.10 11.53 6.52
N ALA A 97 -4.44 11.52 6.67
CA ALA A 97 -5.14 12.04 7.84
C ALA A 97 -4.67 11.42 9.17
N THR A 98 -4.46 10.10 9.22
CA THR A 98 -4.11 9.41 10.46
C THR A 98 -2.81 9.93 11.09
N SER A 99 -1.75 10.12 10.28
CA SER A 99 -0.49 10.66 10.78
C SER A 99 -0.51 12.19 10.89
N ARG A 100 -1.25 12.88 10.01
CA ARG A 100 -1.40 14.33 10.09
C ARG A 100 -2.03 14.76 11.41
N GLN A 101 -3.05 14.07 11.91
CA GLN A 101 -3.63 14.33 13.22
C GLN A 101 -2.61 14.21 14.35
N LEU A 102 -1.77 13.16 14.33
CA LEU A 102 -0.70 13.01 15.33
C LEU A 102 0.32 14.15 15.25
N PHE A 103 0.64 14.63 14.04
CA PHE A 103 1.53 15.78 13.87
C PHE A 103 0.91 17.07 14.39
N GLU A 104 -0.34 17.35 14.05
CA GLU A 104 -1.07 18.55 14.50
C GLU A 104 -1.26 18.58 16.02
N GLU A 105 -1.34 17.42 16.65
CA GLU A 105 -1.38 17.26 18.11
C GLU A 105 0.01 17.36 18.78
N GLY A 106 1.08 17.50 17.98
CA GLY A 106 2.44 17.71 18.46
C GLY A 106 3.20 16.45 18.88
N PHE A 107 2.77 15.28 18.45
CA PHE A 107 3.46 14.01 18.76
C PHE A 107 4.61 13.69 17.80
N ILE A 108 4.65 14.28 16.61
CA ILE A 108 5.66 14.01 15.58
C ILE A 108 6.60 15.21 15.43
N GLU A 109 7.90 14.95 15.40
CA GLU A 109 8.91 15.98 15.15
C GLU A 109 8.87 16.43 13.67
N PRO A 110 8.87 17.76 13.38
CA PRO A 110 8.99 18.26 12.01
C PRO A 110 10.35 17.92 11.40
N LEU A 111 10.36 17.63 10.10
CA LEU A 111 11.56 17.17 9.37
C LEU A 111 11.95 18.12 8.22
N ALA A 112 11.55 19.40 8.26
CA ALA A 112 11.80 20.35 7.18
C ALA A 112 13.29 20.49 6.81
N ASP A 113 14.17 20.34 7.82
CA ASP A 113 15.61 20.51 7.70
C ASP A 113 16.37 19.17 7.66
N LEU A 114 15.66 18.03 7.47
CA LEU A 114 16.31 16.71 7.40
C LEU A 114 17.15 16.60 6.13
N PRO A 115 18.48 16.38 6.25
CA PRO A 115 19.35 16.22 5.09
C PRO A 115 18.92 15.07 4.17
N GLY A 116 19.00 15.28 2.86
CA GLY A 116 18.67 14.26 1.86
C GLY A 116 17.18 14.05 1.59
N LEU A 117 16.28 14.62 2.40
CA LEU A 117 14.84 14.36 2.26
C LEU A 117 14.29 14.83 0.91
N LYS A 118 14.55 16.09 0.55
CA LYS A 118 14.04 16.69 -0.70
C LYS A 118 14.78 16.24 -1.95
N GLU A 119 16.01 15.79 -1.80
CA GLU A 119 16.84 15.23 -2.87
C GLU A 119 16.41 13.81 -3.25
N SER A 120 15.98 13.03 -2.25
CA SER A 120 15.66 11.61 -2.41
C SER A 120 14.20 11.33 -2.72
N PHE A 121 13.29 12.27 -2.42
CA PHE A 121 11.85 12.09 -2.58
C PHE A 121 11.23 13.23 -3.39
N SER A 122 10.27 12.90 -4.27
CA SER A 122 9.48 13.90 -4.99
C SER A 122 8.50 14.61 -4.06
N GLU A 123 8.05 15.80 -4.43
CA GLU A 123 7.00 16.51 -3.69
C GLU A 123 5.75 15.63 -3.53
N ALA A 124 5.33 14.94 -4.58
CA ALA A 124 4.18 14.05 -4.55
C ALA A 124 4.35 12.89 -3.54
N SER A 125 5.57 12.36 -3.40
CA SER A 125 5.88 11.31 -2.42
C SER A 125 5.87 11.81 -0.97
N LEU A 126 6.13 13.10 -0.75
CA LEU A 126 6.14 13.73 0.57
C LEU A 126 4.73 14.13 1.05
N VAL A 127 3.79 14.39 0.13
CA VAL A 127 2.43 14.85 0.46
C VAL A 127 1.75 14.03 1.55
N PRO A 128 1.78 12.68 1.53
CA PRO A 128 1.08 11.87 2.55
C PRO A 128 1.60 12.07 3.98
N TRP A 129 2.81 12.60 4.13
CA TRP A 129 3.47 12.84 5.42
C TRP A 129 3.94 14.28 5.55
N SER A 130 3.15 15.21 5.02
CA SER A 130 3.34 16.64 5.15
C SER A 130 2.10 17.30 5.76
N ALA A 131 2.34 18.34 6.55
CA ALA A 131 1.28 19.20 7.07
C ALA A 131 0.64 20.04 5.95
N ALA A 132 -0.46 20.72 6.26
CA ALA A 132 -1.18 21.56 5.29
C ALA A 132 -0.35 22.71 4.74
N ASP A 133 0.66 23.19 5.48
CA ASP A 133 1.61 24.21 5.05
C ASP A 133 2.81 23.67 4.24
N GLY A 134 2.82 22.35 3.98
CA GLY A 134 3.89 21.65 3.27
C GLY A 134 5.07 21.22 4.14
N THR A 135 5.03 21.42 5.47
CA THR A 135 6.08 20.95 6.39
C THR A 135 6.11 19.43 6.43
N PRO A 136 7.17 18.74 5.98
CA PRO A 136 7.28 17.30 6.11
C PRO A 136 7.50 16.88 7.56
N TYR A 137 6.85 15.79 7.97
CA TYR A 137 6.99 15.20 9.31
C TYR A 137 7.28 13.70 9.27
N GLY A 138 7.39 13.10 8.10
CA GLY A 138 7.76 11.71 7.93
C GLY A 138 8.62 11.48 6.71
N VAL A 139 9.52 10.49 6.78
CA VAL A 139 10.30 10.01 5.64
C VAL A 139 9.51 8.90 4.95
N PRO A 140 9.07 9.10 3.68
CA PRO A 140 8.41 8.05 2.92
C PRO A 140 9.32 6.85 2.72
N PHE A 141 8.84 5.60 2.87
CA PHE A 141 9.73 4.47 2.59
C PHE A 141 9.05 3.26 1.97
N ILE A 142 7.76 3.04 2.19
CA ILE A 142 7.02 1.87 1.70
C ILE A 142 5.85 2.29 0.83
N ALA A 143 5.82 1.80 -0.41
CA ALA A 143 4.63 1.66 -1.22
C ALA A 143 4.28 0.18 -1.38
N VAL A 144 2.99 -0.12 -1.57
CA VAL A 144 2.45 -1.46 -1.79
C VAL A 144 1.54 -1.46 -3.02
N SER A 145 1.49 -2.59 -3.71
CA SER A 145 0.61 -2.83 -4.84
C SER A 145 -0.47 -3.84 -4.47
N HIS A 146 -1.58 -3.82 -5.17
CA HIS A 146 -2.70 -4.75 -4.97
C HIS A 146 -2.93 -5.57 -6.23
N GLY A 147 -3.40 -6.80 -6.04
CA GLY A 147 -3.70 -7.72 -7.14
C GLY A 147 -4.52 -8.91 -6.68
N ILE A 148 -4.66 -9.87 -7.56
CA ILE A 148 -5.30 -11.16 -7.29
C ILE A 148 -4.22 -12.23 -7.38
N TYR A 149 -3.86 -12.83 -6.25
CA TYR A 149 -3.04 -14.05 -6.22
C TYR A 149 -3.84 -15.22 -6.79
N TYR A 150 -3.17 -16.12 -7.49
CA TYR A 150 -3.80 -17.32 -8.01
C TYR A 150 -2.88 -18.52 -8.02
N ASN A 151 -3.46 -19.70 -7.86
CA ASN A 151 -2.79 -21.00 -7.96
C ASN A 151 -2.64 -21.38 -9.44
N LYS A 152 -1.42 -21.23 -9.99
CA LYS A 152 -1.10 -21.52 -11.41
C LYS A 152 -1.34 -22.98 -11.76
N ASP A 153 -1.03 -23.90 -10.84
CA ASP A 153 -1.17 -25.32 -11.07
C ASP A 153 -2.64 -25.73 -11.14
N LEU A 154 -3.47 -25.19 -10.23
CA LEU A 154 -4.92 -25.43 -10.26
C LEU A 154 -5.57 -24.85 -11.52
N PHE A 155 -5.19 -23.63 -11.92
CA PHE A 155 -5.65 -23.05 -13.19
C PHE A 155 -5.32 -23.94 -14.38
N LYS A 156 -4.10 -24.47 -14.43
CA LYS A 156 -3.67 -25.39 -15.47
C LYS A 156 -4.43 -26.71 -15.41
N GLU A 157 -4.66 -27.29 -14.23
CA GLU A 157 -5.44 -28.52 -14.03
C GLU A 157 -6.87 -28.37 -14.56
N LEU A 158 -7.52 -27.24 -14.25
CA LEU A 158 -8.87 -26.94 -14.67
C LEU A 158 -8.99 -26.38 -16.11
N GLY A 159 -7.84 -26.18 -16.81
CA GLY A 159 -7.81 -25.62 -18.15
C GLY A 159 -8.22 -24.15 -18.21
N LEU A 160 -8.03 -23.40 -17.11
CA LEU A 160 -8.35 -21.98 -16.99
C LEU A 160 -7.17 -21.10 -17.44
N SER A 161 -7.50 -19.91 -17.90
CA SER A 161 -6.55 -18.84 -18.20
C SER A 161 -6.79 -17.66 -17.28
N VAL A 162 -5.78 -16.79 -17.12
CA VAL A 162 -5.95 -15.50 -16.39
C VAL A 162 -7.03 -14.68 -17.10
N PRO A 163 -8.12 -14.29 -16.39
CA PRO A 163 -9.24 -13.56 -16.97
C PRO A 163 -8.82 -12.16 -17.42
N GLN A 164 -9.35 -11.72 -18.56
CA GLN A 164 -9.05 -10.42 -19.16
C GLN A 164 -10.15 -9.39 -18.89
N THR A 165 -11.37 -9.83 -18.57
CA THR A 165 -12.49 -8.97 -18.19
C THR A 165 -13.08 -9.38 -16.85
N TRP A 166 -13.84 -8.47 -16.23
CA TRP A 166 -14.55 -8.75 -14.98
C TRP A 166 -15.51 -9.94 -15.12
N GLU A 167 -16.20 -10.01 -16.24
CA GLU A 167 -17.15 -11.07 -16.55
C GLU A 167 -16.44 -12.43 -16.74
N GLU A 168 -15.25 -12.45 -17.33
CA GLU A 168 -14.41 -13.65 -17.40
C GLU A 168 -13.91 -14.07 -16.00
N LEU A 169 -13.61 -13.13 -15.10
CA LEU A 169 -13.23 -13.42 -13.72
C LEU A 169 -14.37 -14.14 -12.98
N LEU A 170 -15.60 -13.66 -13.10
CA LEU A 170 -16.76 -14.29 -12.48
C LEU A 170 -17.04 -15.67 -13.09
N THR A 171 -16.89 -15.83 -14.41
CA THR A 171 -17.00 -17.13 -15.09
C THR A 171 -15.92 -18.11 -14.61
N THR A 172 -14.68 -17.63 -14.45
CA THR A 172 -13.57 -18.43 -13.90
C THR A 172 -13.85 -18.84 -12.46
N ALA A 173 -14.35 -17.92 -11.63
CA ALA A 173 -14.74 -18.23 -10.25
C ALA A 173 -15.85 -19.30 -10.20
N GLN A 174 -16.84 -19.23 -11.09
CA GLN A 174 -17.89 -20.26 -11.17
C GLN A 174 -17.32 -21.61 -11.57
N ALA A 175 -16.43 -21.68 -12.55
CA ALA A 175 -15.80 -22.94 -12.96
C ALA A 175 -14.96 -23.56 -11.83
N ILE A 176 -14.25 -22.76 -11.04
CA ILE A 176 -13.50 -23.20 -9.87
C ILE A 176 -14.45 -23.78 -8.79
N LYS A 177 -15.56 -23.07 -8.53
CA LYS A 177 -16.60 -23.52 -7.60
C LYS A 177 -17.24 -24.84 -8.02
N ASP A 178 -17.56 -24.98 -9.31
CA ASP A 178 -18.14 -26.22 -9.87
C ASP A 178 -17.17 -27.41 -9.80
N ALA A 179 -15.85 -27.13 -9.79
CA ALA A 179 -14.81 -28.13 -9.57
C ALA A 179 -14.62 -28.51 -8.08
N GLY A 180 -15.31 -27.83 -7.15
CA GLY A 180 -15.30 -28.13 -5.72
C GLY A 180 -14.25 -27.38 -4.91
N TYR A 181 -13.62 -26.36 -5.48
CA TYR A 181 -12.69 -25.48 -4.79
C TYR A 181 -13.37 -24.17 -4.34
N ILE A 182 -12.78 -23.50 -3.35
CA ILE A 182 -13.15 -22.13 -2.98
C ILE A 182 -12.55 -21.18 -4.03
N PRO A 183 -13.37 -20.36 -4.73
CA PRO A 183 -12.81 -19.46 -5.72
C PRO A 183 -11.90 -18.39 -5.13
N PHE A 184 -12.36 -17.67 -4.07
CA PHE A 184 -11.59 -16.61 -3.40
C PHE A 184 -11.47 -16.89 -1.90
N ALA A 185 -10.27 -16.81 -1.35
CA ALA A 185 -10.02 -17.02 0.07
C ALA A 185 -10.46 -15.84 0.96
N ASN A 186 -10.89 -14.71 0.39
CA ASN A 186 -11.22 -13.50 1.13
C ASN A 186 -12.33 -13.69 2.15
N ALA A 187 -12.19 -13.06 3.30
CA ALA A 187 -13.09 -13.20 4.44
C ALA A 187 -13.19 -11.88 5.23
N SER A 188 -14.25 -11.69 6.01
CA SER A 188 -14.57 -10.43 6.71
C SER A 188 -14.48 -10.48 8.23
N GLY A 189 -13.90 -11.55 8.80
CA GLY A 189 -13.68 -11.62 10.24
C GLY A 189 -12.80 -10.48 10.78
N ASP A 190 -11.82 -10.07 9.98
CA ASP A 190 -11.10 -8.82 10.15
C ASP A 190 -11.65 -7.79 9.15
N ALA A 191 -12.49 -6.87 9.60
CA ALA A 191 -13.28 -5.96 8.77
C ALA A 191 -12.44 -5.14 7.76
N TRP A 192 -11.23 -4.72 8.14
CA TRP A 192 -10.33 -3.95 7.30
C TRP A 192 -9.98 -4.68 5.98
N THR A 193 -10.00 -6.02 5.97
CA THR A 193 -9.66 -6.80 4.76
C THR A 193 -10.65 -6.53 3.62
N ILE A 194 -11.94 -6.40 3.94
CA ILE A 194 -12.95 -6.10 2.95
C ILE A 194 -12.88 -4.64 2.50
N ALA A 195 -12.60 -3.72 3.42
CA ALA A 195 -12.42 -2.31 3.07
C ALA A 195 -11.21 -2.09 2.15
N GLU A 196 -10.02 -2.52 2.60
CA GLU A 196 -8.75 -2.17 1.97
C GLU A 196 -8.34 -3.13 0.86
N ILE A 197 -8.51 -4.45 1.09
CA ILE A 197 -8.04 -5.48 0.17
C ILE A 197 -9.08 -5.78 -0.92
N VAL A 198 -10.37 -5.73 -0.59
CA VAL A 198 -11.43 -6.02 -1.57
C VAL A 198 -11.96 -4.71 -2.16
N PHE A 199 -12.73 -3.91 -1.42
CA PHE A 199 -13.42 -2.75 -1.97
C PHE A 199 -12.46 -1.71 -2.59
N MET A 200 -11.45 -1.24 -1.83
CA MET A 200 -10.53 -0.21 -2.30
C MET A 200 -9.51 -0.71 -3.34
N ASN A 201 -9.37 -2.03 -3.52
CA ASN A 201 -8.63 -2.60 -4.64
C ASN A 201 -9.50 -2.63 -5.92
N LEU A 202 -10.80 -2.93 -5.80
CA LEU A 202 -11.73 -2.96 -6.92
C LEU A 202 -12.13 -1.56 -7.38
N ALA A 203 -12.39 -0.65 -6.44
CA ALA A 203 -12.98 0.66 -6.70
C ALA A 203 -12.30 1.46 -7.84
N PRO A 204 -10.96 1.59 -7.92
CA PRO A 204 -10.32 2.34 -9.01
C PRO A 204 -10.74 1.88 -10.41
N THR A 205 -10.94 0.56 -10.60
CA THR A 205 -11.36 0.00 -11.88
C THR A 205 -12.76 0.48 -12.29
N PHE A 206 -13.67 0.63 -11.35
CA PHE A 206 -15.05 1.00 -11.63
C PHE A 206 -15.31 2.51 -11.62
N ILE A 207 -14.58 3.26 -10.79
CA ILE A 207 -14.75 4.72 -10.69
C ILE A 207 -13.90 5.53 -11.67
N GLY A 208 -12.91 4.92 -12.36
CA GLY A 208 -12.02 5.59 -13.30
C GLY A 208 -10.71 6.10 -12.67
N GLY A 209 -10.21 5.41 -11.64
CA GLY A 209 -8.92 5.68 -11.01
C GLY A 209 -8.80 7.07 -10.41
N TYR A 210 -7.60 7.68 -10.57
CA TYR A 210 -7.27 8.99 -10.00
C TYR A 210 -8.28 10.08 -10.42
N GLU A 211 -8.59 10.20 -11.70
CA GLU A 211 -9.52 11.22 -12.20
C GLU A 211 -10.92 11.05 -11.61
N GLY A 212 -11.41 9.79 -11.57
CA GLY A 212 -12.70 9.47 -10.95
C GLY A 212 -12.71 9.80 -9.47
N ARG A 213 -11.65 9.44 -8.73
CA ARG A 213 -11.51 9.78 -7.31
C ARG A 213 -11.49 11.30 -7.10
N GLN A 214 -10.74 12.06 -7.90
CA GLN A 214 -10.71 13.52 -7.80
C GLN A 214 -12.08 14.14 -8.11
N ALA A 215 -12.85 13.60 -9.04
CA ALA A 215 -14.20 14.09 -9.36
C ALA A 215 -15.13 13.98 -8.14
N TYR A 216 -15.05 12.91 -7.34
CA TYR A 216 -15.76 12.81 -6.06
C TYR A 216 -15.26 13.80 -5.03
N LEU A 217 -13.93 13.91 -4.87
CA LEU A 217 -13.33 14.79 -3.89
C LEU A 217 -13.55 16.28 -4.17
N ASN A 218 -13.87 16.63 -5.43
CA ASN A 218 -14.19 17.99 -5.85
C ASN A 218 -15.70 18.26 -6.01
N GLY A 219 -16.58 17.28 -5.76
CA GLY A 219 -18.02 17.41 -5.86
C GLY A 219 -18.56 17.44 -7.31
N GLU A 220 -17.75 16.98 -8.25
CA GLU A 220 -18.17 16.82 -9.66
C GLU A 220 -19.02 15.56 -9.85
N ARG A 221 -18.94 14.61 -8.91
CA ARG A 221 -19.69 13.36 -8.86
C ARG A 221 -20.20 13.12 -7.43
N CYS A 222 -21.39 12.51 -7.33
CA CYS A 222 -21.94 12.05 -6.05
C CYS A 222 -21.51 10.62 -5.76
N PHE A 223 -21.25 10.29 -4.49
CA PHE A 223 -20.81 8.96 -4.07
C PHE A 223 -21.87 7.85 -4.22
N ASN A 224 -23.04 8.17 -4.77
CA ASN A 224 -24.07 7.20 -5.14
C ASN A 224 -24.37 7.18 -6.64
N ASP A 225 -23.46 7.67 -7.47
CA ASP A 225 -23.58 7.56 -8.91
C ASP A 225 -23.37 6.10 -9.39
N GLU A 226 -23.64 5.86 -10.66
CA GLU A 226 -23.58 4.52 -11.26
C GLU A 226 -22.20 3.86 -11.09
N ALA A 227 -21.11 4.62 -11.15
CA ALA A 227 -19.77 4.05 -11.05
C ALA A 227 -19.45 3.60 -9.60
N MET A 228 -19.88 4.34 -8.59
CA MET A 228 -19.75 3.92 -7.21
C MET A 228 -20.66 2.72 -6.89
N VAL A 229 -21.88 2.73 -7.42
CA VAL A 229 -22.78 1.55 -7.33
C VAL A 229 -22.11 0.33 -7.96
N ASN A 230 -21.48 0.47 -9.14
CA ASN A 230 -20.77 -0.63 -9.78
C ASN A 230 -19.55 -1.11 -8.97
N ALA A 231 -18.84 -0.21 -8.26
CA ALA A 231 -17.76 -0.60 -7.36
C ALA A 231 -18.27 -1.46 -6.19
N PHE A 232 -19.41 -1.10 -5.58
CA PHE A 232 -20.03 -1.94 -4.55
C PHE A 232 -20.63 -3.23 -5.16
N GLN A 233 -21.19 -3.18 -6.38
CA GLN A 233 -21.69 -4.37 -7.06
C GLN A 233 -20.58 -5.39 -7.30
N ALA A 234 -19.38 -4.94 -7.67
CA ALA A 234 -18.24 -5.83 -7.84
C ALA A 234 -17.89 -6.58 -6.52
N VAL A 235 -18.05 -5.95 -5.36
CA VAL A 235 -17.92 -6.67 -4.07
C VAL A 235 -19.05 -7.68 -3.87
N ALA A 236 -20.30 -7.29 -4.17
CA ALA A 236 -21.45 -8.18 -4.06
C ALA A 236 -21.31 -9.41 -4.98
N ASP A 237 -20.76 -9.22 -6.18
CA ASP A 237 -20.54 -10.29 -7.17
C ASP A 237 -19.55 -11.37 -6.66
N LEU A 238 -18.65 -11.01 -5.75
CA LEU A 238 -17.74 -11.96 -5.10
C LEU A 238 -18.41 -12.77 -3.99
N GLY A 239 -19.53 -12.31 -3.44
CA GLY A 239 -20.23 -12.96 -2.32
C GLY A 239 -20.49 -14.46 -2.49
N PRO A 240 -20.96 -14.93 -3.67
CA PRO A 240 -21.16 -16.36 -3.94
C PRO A 240 -19.87 -17.19 -3.99
N PHE A 241 -18.70 -16.56 -4.06
CA PHE A 241 -17.41 -17.17 -4.36
C PHE A 241 -16.40 -17.13 -3.21
N VAL A 242 -16.75 -16.53 -2.08
CA VAL A 242 -15.95 -16.55 -0.84
C VAL A 242 -16.32 -17.75 0.04
N PRO A 243 -15.50 -18.12 1.06
CA PRO A 243 -15.76 -19.28 1.92
C PRO A 243 -17.11 -19.18 2.66
N ASP A 244 -17.78 -20.30 2.84
CA ASP A 244 -18.91 -20.38 3.76
C ASP A 244 -18.47 -19.97 5.17
N GLY A 245 -19.24 -19.11 5.84
CA GLY A 245 -18.88 -18.61 7.17
C GLY A 245 -17.73 -17.60 7.20
N GLN A 246 -17.41 -16.96 6.07
CA GLN A 246 -16.33 -16.01 5.88
C GLN A 246 -16.30 -14.89 6.95
N ALA A 247 -17.43 -14.54 7.56
CA ALA A 247 -17.50 -13.55 8.62
C ALA A 247 -16.78 -13.96 9.93
N ALA A 248 -16.45 -15.23 10.10
CA ALA A 248 -15.71 -15.74 11.25
C ALA A 248 -14.22 -15.99 10.97
N LEU A 249 -13.80 -15.89 9.72
CA LEU A 249 -12.41 -16.13 9.31
C LEU A 249 -11.61 -14.84 9.36
N THR A 250 -10.45 -14.89 10.02
CA THR A 250 -9.50 -13.79 10.11
C THR A 250 -8.70 -13.61 8.83
N TYR A 251 -7.93 -12.56 8.75
CA TYR A 251 -6.95 -12.35 7.68
C TYR A 251 -5.98 -13.53 7.52
N TYR A 252 -5.44 -14.02 8.62
CA TYR A 252 -4.52 -15.15 8.61
C TYR A 252 -5.20 -16.48 8.23
N ASP A 253 -6.47 -16.67 8.60
CA ASP A 253 -7.25 -17.83 8.12
C ASP A 253 -7.42 -17.77 6.60
N SER A 254 -7.66 -16.58 6.03
CA SER A 254 -7.75 -16.34 4.58
C SER A 254 -6.44 -16.68 3.87
N GLN A 255 -5.30 -16.23 4.39
CA GLN A 255 -3.99 -16.61 3.87
C GLN A 255 -3.79 -18.11 3.87
N GLN A 256 -4.12 -18.79 4.97
CA GLN A 256 -3.96 -20.24 5.08
C GLN A 256 -4.86 -21.01 4.09
N LEU A 257 -6.10 -20.56 3.84
CA LEU A 257 -6.95 -21.18 2.82
C LEU A 257 -6.31 -21.17 1.43
N PHE A 258 -5.65 -20.08 1.06
CA PHE A 258 -4.92 -19.97 -0.20
C PHE A 258 -3.64 -20.81 -0.16
N LEU A 259 -2.80 -20.68 0.86
CA LEU A 259 -1.53 -21.39 0.99
C LEU A 259 -1.67 -22.92 1.03
N MET A 260 -2.78 -23.42 1.58
CA MET A 260 -3.11 -24.86 1.57
C MET A 260 -3.74 -25.33 0.25
N GLY A 261 -3.90 -24.48 -0.75
CA GLY A 261 -4.53 -24.80 -2.03
C GLY A 261 -6.04 -25.10 -1.93
N GLN A 262 -6.70 -24.73 -0.83
CA GLN A 262 -8.14 -24.90 -0.65
C GLN A 262 -8.93 -23.84 -1.42
N ALA A 263 -8.34 -22.63 -1.55
CA ALA A 263 -8.85 -21.56 -2.38
C ALA A 263 -7.93 -21.34 -3.59
N ALA A 264 -8.54 -21.06 -4.74
CA ALA A 264 -7.83 -20.91 -6.01
C ALA A 264 -7.23 -19.50 -6.19
N MET A 265 -7.90 -18.49 -5.64
CA MET A 265 -7.53 -17.07 -5.78
C MET A 265 -7.66 -16.36 -4.42
N TRP A 266 -6.99 -15.21 -4.33
CA TRP A 266 -7.08 -14.32 -3.19
C TRP A 266 -6.78 -12.88 -3.61
N LEU A 267 -7.72 -11.96 -3.39
CA LEU A 267 -7.41 -10.54 -3.47
C LEU A 267 -6.50 -10.21 -2.30
N GLY A 268 -5.34 -9.64 -2.60
CA GLY A 268 -4.31 -9.38 -1.59
C GLY A 268 -3.41 -8.24 -1.99
N GLY A 269 -2.41 -7.99 -1.18
CA GLY A 269 -1.41 -6.98 -1.45
C GLY A 269 -0.01 -7.56 -1.55
N SER A 270 0.90 -6.81 -2.14
CA SER A 270 2.28 -7.24 -2.34
C SER A 270 3.04 -7.53 -1.02
N TRP A 271 2.55 -7.01 0.12
CA TRP A 271 3.13 -7.27 1.45
C TRP A 271 3.00 -8.72 1.93
N ASP A 272 2.25 -9.56 1.23
CA ASP A 272 2.08 -10.98 1.58
C ASP A 272 3.16 -11.87 0.95
N ILE A 273 3.93 -11.35 -0.01
CA ILE A 273 5.00 -12.10 -0.68
C ILE A 273 5.96 -12.76 0.31
N PRO A 274 6.50 -12.06 1.34
CA PRO A 274 7.43 -12.68 2.29
C PRO A 274 6.81 -13.87 3.05
N VAL A 275 5.52 -13.76 3.40
CA VAL A 275 4.80 -14.84 4.08
C VAL A 275 4.62 -16.04 3.13
N PHE A 276 4.18 -15.81 1.89
CA PHE A 276 3.96 -16.87 0.90
C PHE A 276 5.26 -17.59 0.51
N GLU A 277 6.37 -16.87 0.41
CA GLU A 277 7.67 -17.50 0.17
C GLU A 277 8.19 -18.28 1.39
N SER A 278 7.93 -17.79 2.60
CA SER A 278 8.32 -18.48 3.83
C SER A 278 7.52 -19.75 4.07
N GLU A 279 6.20 -19.71 3.85
CA GLU A 279 5.31 -20.85 4.00
C GLU A 279 5.45 -21.86 2.83
N ALA A 280 5.98 -21.44 1.68
CA ALA A 280 6.31 -22.24 0.51
C ALA A 280 5.20 -23.23 0.14
N PRO A 281 4.05 -22.78 -0.38
CA PRO A 281 2.96 -23.68 -0.76
C PRO A 281 3.41 -24.71 -1.80
N ASP A 282 2.82 -25.91 -1.77
CA ASP A 282 3.16 -27.03 -2.66
C ASP A 282 2.66 -26.82 -4.11
N PHE A 283 2.49 -25.57 -4.54
CA PHE A 283 2.06 -25.20 -5.90
C PHE A 283 2.70 -23.89 -6.36
N GLU A 284 2.82 -23.72 -7.67
CA GLU A 284 3.24 -22.47 -8.27
C GLU A 284 2.10 -21.44 -8.18
N TRP A 285 2.42 -20.24 -7.71
CA TRP A 285 1.49 -19.13 -7.64
C TRP A 285 1.96 -17.92 -8.46
N GLY A 286 1.06 -16.99 -8.68
CA GLY A 286 1.36 -15.73 -9.35
C GLY A 286 0.31 -14.70 -9.02
N VAL A 287 0.36 -13.56 -9.70
CA VAL A 287 -0.55 -12.45 -9.50
C VAL A 287 -1.04 -11.90 -10.83
N PHE A 288 -2.28 -11.41 -10.84
CA PHE A 288 -2.82 -10.61 -11.93
C PHE A 288 -3.61 -9.42 -11.37
N GLY A 289 -3.73 -8.36 -12.18
CA GLY A 289 -4.48 -7.16 -11.78
C GLY A 289 -5.98 -7.35 -11.89
N ILE A 290 -6.76 -6.50 -11.23
CA ILE A 290 -8.21 -6.48 -11.36
C ILE A 290 -8.54 -6.25 -12.85
N PRO A 291 -9.25 -7.20 -13.51
CA PRO A 291 -9.62 -7.00 -14.90
C PRO A 291 -10.72 -5.95 -15.02
N ALA A 292 -10.65 -5.16 -16.10
CA ALA A 292 -11.68 -4.16 -16.39
C ALA A 292 -12.99 -4.82 -16.85
N PRO A 293 -14.15 -4.21 -16.62
CA PRO A 293 -15.41 -4.62 -17.22
C PRO A 293 -15.32 -4.68 -18.75
N GLU A 294 -16.12 -5.52 -19.41
CA GLU A 294 -16.17 -5.62 -20.87
C GLU A 294 -16.46 -4.24 -21.49
N GLY A 295 -15.67 -3.86 -22.49
CA GLY A 295 -15.79 -2.57 -23.16
C GLY A 295 -15.04 -1.41 -22.50
N GLN A 296 -14.37 -1.63 -21.38
CA GLN A 296 -13.45 -0.66 -20.77
C GLN A 296 -12.01 -1.01 -21.15
N ASP A 297 -11.33 -0.11 -21.86
CA ASP A 297 -9.97 -0.33 -22.32
C ASP A 297 -8.91 -0.14 -21.21
N GLN A 298 -9.20 0.72 -20.23
CA GLN A 298 -8.25 1.09 -19.17
C GLN A 298 -8.43 0.21 -17.93
N ARG A 299 -7.38 -0.48 -17.54
CA ARG A 299 -7.23 -1.19 -16.26
C ARG A 299 -6.62 -0.24 -15.22
N TYR A 300 -6.99 -0.41 -13.96
CA TYR A 300 -6.44 0.35 -12.84
C TYR A 300 -5.83 -0.57 -11.78
N VAL A 301 -4.84 -0.06 -11.07
CA VAL A 301 -4.17 -0.74 -9.96
C VAL A 301 -4.09 0.20 -8.77
N THR A 302 -4.47 -0.29 -7.60
CA THR A 302 -4.21 0.41 -6.35
C THR A 302 -2.73 0.24 -6.00
N PHE A 303 -1.98 1.33 -6.16
CA PHE A 303 -0.58 1.46 -5.75
C PHE A 303 -0.51 2.51 -4.64
N HIS A 304 -0.41 2.04 -3.40
CA HIS A 304 -0.62 2.88 -2.24
C HIS A 304 0.69 3.23 -1.55
N LEU A 305 0.91 4.53 -1.28
CA LEU A 305 1.98 5.02 -0.40
C LEU A 305 1.58 4.68 1.04
N ASP A 306 2.10 3.57 1.58
CA ASP A 306 1.56 2.93 2.78
C ASP A 306 2.22 3.41 4.06
N ALA A 307 3.56 3.47 4.10
CA ALA A 307 4.28 3.81 5.31
C ALA A 307 5.32 4.93 5.13
N GLY A 308 5.27 5.87 6.06
CA GLY A 308 6.36 6.79 6.39
C GLY A 308 6.97 6.47 7.76
N MET A 309 8.14 7.01 8.05
CA MET A 309 8.80 6.91 9.35
C MET A 309 8.82 8.27 10.02
N GLY A 310 8.31 8.35 11.24
CA GLY A 310 8.33 9.55 12.07
C GLY A 310 9.22 9.44 13.30
N VAL A 311 9.59 10.60 13.84
CA VAL A 311 10.30 10.73 15.11
C VAL A 311 9.35 11.25 16.18
N ASN A 312 9.36 10.63 17.34
CA ASN A 312 8.60 11.10 18.48
C ASN A 312 9.12 12.45 18.96
N ALA A 313 8.25 13.47 18.93
CA ALA A 313 8.61 14.83 19.37
C ALA A 313 9.05 14.89 20.85
N ALA A 314 8.61 13.95 21.69
CA ALA A 314 9.01 13.83 23.08
C ALA A 314 10.26 12.96 23.31
N SER A 315 10.82 12.32 22.27
CA SER A 315 12.04 11.51 22.41
C SER A 315 13.22 12.34 22.89
N PRO A 316 13.97 11.87 23.91
CA PRO A 316 15.24 12.48 24.29
C PRO A 316 16.37 12.22 23.28
N ASN A 317 16.15 11.30 22.33
CA ASN A 317 17.15 10.79 21.38
C ASN A 317 16.89 11.25 19.95
N LYS A 318 16.22 12.40 19.75
CA LYS A 318 15.78 12.86 18.42
C LYS A 318 16.90 12.93 17.38
N GLU A 319 18.08 13.37 17.75
CA GLU A 319 19.22 13.48 16.81
C GLU A 319 19.68 12.10 16.31
N ALA A 320 19.74 11.11 17.20
CA ALA A 320 20.06 9.74 16.79
C ALA A 320 18.93 9.13 15.93
N ALA A 321 17.67 9.45 16.24
CA ALA A 321 16.53 9.04 15.41
C ALA A 321 16.57 9.70 14.02
N LYS A 322 16.90 10.98 13.93
CA LYS A 322 17.08 11.70 12.64
C LYS A 322 18.23 11.11 11.83
N THR A 323 19.34 10.69 12.46
CA THR A 323 20.43 9.99 11.76
C THR A 323 19.93 8.70 11.08
N PHE A 324 19.01 7.96 11.71
CA PHE A 324 18.38 6.82 11.04
C PHE A 324 17.51 7.26 9.85
N LEU A 325 16.75 8.34 9.98
CA LEU A 325 15.93 8.87 8.90
C LEU A 325 16.77 9.40 7.72
N GLU A 326 17.91 10.03 7.99
CA GLU A 326 18.88 10.42 6.96
C GLU A 326 19.39 9.21 6.18
N TRP A 327 19.72 8.12 6.89
CA TRP A 327 20.12 6.87 6.25
C TRP A 327 18.98 6.25 5.42
N MET A 328 17.73 6.35 5.88
CA MET A 328 16.56 5.91 5.10
C MET A 328 16.39 6.69 3.78
N ALA A 329 16.89 7.92 3.70
CA ALA A 329 16.87 8.72 2.48
C ALA A 329 17.99 8.33 1.47
N THR A 330 18.76 7.28 1.73
CA THR A 330 19.86 6.85 0.85
C THR A 330 19.44 5.76 -0.14
N PRO A 331 20.13 5.65 -1.30
CA PRO A 331 19.93 4.53 -2.23
C PRO A 331 20.27 3.17 -1.62
N GLU A 332 21.17 3.12 -0.65
CA GLU A 332 21.55 1.91 0.08
C GLU A 332 20.35 1.34 0.86
N PHE A 333 19.67 2.18 1.63
CA PHE A 333 18.45 1.77 2.33
C PHE A 333 17.36 1.28 1.34
N ALA A 334 17.12 2.03 0.26
CA ALA A 334 16.15 1.66 -0.75
C ALA A 334 16.43 0.26 -1.34
N LYS A 335 17.71 -0.06 -1.61
CA LYS A 335 18.13 -1.38 -2.08
C LYS A 335 17.94 -2.47 -1.03
N LEU A 336 18.27 -2.20 0.23
CA LEU A 336 18.07 -3.14 1.33
C LEU A 336 16.58 -3.43 1.51
N LEU A 337 15.74 -2.39 1.53
CA LEU A 337 14.29 -2.53 1.65
C LEU A 337 13.72 -3.42 0.54
N ALA A 338 14.03 -3.13 -0.72
CA ALA A 338 13.51 -3.87 -1.87
C ALA A 338 13.88 -5.37 -1.85
N ASN A 339 15.04 -5.72 -1.27
CA ASN A 339 15.55 -7.09 -1.28
C ASN A 339 15.28 -7.86 0.02
N GLN A 340 15.20 -7.18 1.17
CA GLN A 340 14.87 -7.81 2.46
C GLN A 340 13.36 -7.96 2.66
N LEU A 341 12.58 -7.06 2.06
CA LEU A 341 11.12 -7.03 2.14
C LEU A 341 10.50 -7.05 0.74
N PRO A 342 10.59 -8.16 -0.01
CA PRO A 342 10.00 -8.26 -1.33
C PRO A 342 8.50 -7.96 -1.25
N GLY A 343 8.03 -7.11 -2.20
CA GLY A 343 6.64 -6.63 -2.20
C GLY A 343 6.38 -5.34 -1.43
N PHE A 344 7.39 -4.84 -0.71
CA PHE A 344 7.41 -3.46 -0.23
C PHE A 344 8.32 -2.65 -1.15
N PHE A 345 7.74 -1.67 -1.82
CA PHE A 345 8.43 -0.92 -2.86
C PHE A 345 8.97 0.40 -2.30
N PRO A 346 10.28 0.67 -2.44
CA PRO A 346 10.86 1.95 -2.04
C PRO A 346 10.23 3.13 -2.80
N ILE A 347 9.98 4.24 -2.09
CA ILE A 347 9.34 5.44 -2.65
C ILE A 347 10.37 6.45 -3.21
N SER A 348 11.66 6.21 -3.08
CA SER A 348 12.71 7.12 -3.54
C SER A 348 12.59 7.49 -5.02
N ASN A 349 13.20 8.63 -5.44
CA ASN A 349 13.13 9.15 -6.81
C ASN A 349 13.59 8.18 -7.91
N ASN A 350 14.49 7.26 -7.59
CA ASN A 350 14.99 6.23 -8.51
C ASN A 350 15.02 4.89 -7.76
N PRO A 351 13.86 4.29 -7.49
CA PRO A 351 13.82 3.06 -6.70
C PRO A 351 14.52 1.93 -7.47
N PRO A 352 15.30 1.09 -6.77
CA PRO A 352 15.88 -0.10 -7.40
C PRO A 352 14.78 -1.06 -7.82
N ALA A 353 15.00 -1.77 -8.94
CA ALA A 353 14.15 -2.91 -9.28
C ALA A 353 14.33 -4.01 -8.22
N PRO A 354 13.26 -4.70 -7.80
CA PRO A 354 13.38 -5.83 -6.89
C PRO A 354 14.06 -7.00 -7.59
N ASP A 355 14.97 -7.69 -6.88
CA ASP A 355 15.59 -8.94 -7.36
C ASP A 355 14.60 -10.13 -7.25
N ASN A 356 13.55 -9.99 -6.42
CA ASN A 356 12.53 -11.01 -6.20
C ASN A 356 11.54 -11.07 -7.38
N ALA A 357 11.32 -12.28 -7.93
CA ALA A 357 10.49 -12.50 -9.11
C ALA A 357 9.01 -12.16 -8.89
N HIS A 358 8.44 -12.49 -7.71
CA HIS A 358 7.04 -12.20 -7.40
C HIS A 358 6.83 -10.70 -7.13
N ALA A 359 7.78 -10.03 -6.49
CA ALA A 359 7.74 -8.58 -6.35
C ALA A 359 7.83 -7.88 -7.71
N ALA A 360 8.65 -8.38 -8.63
CA ALA A 360 8.70 -7.88 -10.00
C ALA A 360 7.39 -8.14 -10.77
N GLU A 361 6.73 -9.30 -10.56
CA GLU A 361 5.42 -9.61 -11.15
C GLU A 361 4.34 -8.62 -10.65
N PHE A 362 4.34 -8.25 -9.36
CA PHE A 362 3.46 -7.20 -8.82
C PHE A 362 3.72 -5.82 -9.44
N LEU A 363 4.99 -5.41 -9.58
CA LEU A 363 5.31 -4.14 -10.23
C LEU A 363 4.90 -4.11 -11.70
N ALA A 364 4.99 -5.24 -12.40
CA ALA A 364 4.54 -5.36 -13.78
C ALA A 364 3.03 -5.13 -13.95
N LEU A 365 2.22 -5.30 -12.88
CA LEU A 365 0.79 -4.94 -12.90
C LEU A 365 0.57 -3.46 -13.18
N ASN A 366 1.54 -2.61 -12.82
CA ASN A 366 1.46 -1.17 -13.02
C ASN A 366 1.68 -0.76 -14.49
N GLU A 367 2.28 -1.64 -15.30
CA GLU A 367 2.58 -1.35 -16.70
C GLU A 367 1.29 -1.23 -17.52
N GLY A 368 1.09 -0.08 -18.15
CA GLY A 368 -0.12 0.20 -18.95
C GLY A 368 -1.41 0.35 -18.13
N ALA A 369 -1.34 0.31 -16.79
CA ALA A 369 -2.47 0.56 -15.91
C ALA A 369 -2.51 2.02 -15.45
N GLY A 370 -3.70 2.54 -15.16
CA GLY A 370 -3.86 3.73 -14.35
C GLY A 370 -3.56 3.40 -12.88
N LEU A 371 -2.77 4.24 -12.21
CA LEU A 371 -2.47 4.04 -10.78
C LEU A 371 -3.34 4.96 -9.93
N ASP A 372 -3.84 4.45 -8.82
CA ASP A 372 -4.52 5.26 -7.82
C ASP A 372 -4.21 4.74 -6.40
N ILE A 373 -4.47 5.59 -5.42
CA ILE A 373 -4.40 5.25 -4.00
C ILE A 373 -5.74 4.70 -3.51
N ARG A 374 -5.76 4.18 -2.29
CA ARG A 374 -7.01 3.78 -1.63
C ARG A 374 -7.96 4.97 -1.50
N LEU A 375 -9.20 4.81 -1.95
CA LEU A 375 -10.21 5.86 -2.11
C LEU A 375 -10.42 6.72 -0.84
N ALA A 376 -10.43 6.11 0.34
CA ALA A 376 -10.74 6.81 1.59
C ALA A 376 -9.59 7.68 2.12
N TRP A 377 -8.32 7.44 1.73
CA TRP A 377 -7.15 7.92 2.47
C TRP A 377 -6.91 9.43 2.41
N GLU A 378 -7.22 10.10 1.32
CA GLU A 378 -6.78 11.49 1.14
C GLU A 378 -7.56 12.48 2.02
N LYS A 379 -8.89 12.48 1.92
CA LYS A 379 -9.76 13.47 2.57
C LYS A 379 -10.94 12.87 3.33
N LEU A 380 -11.31 11.63 3.01
CA LEU A 380 -12.55 11.06 3.52
C LEU A 380 -12.41 10.51 4.95
N LEU A 381 -11.23 10.66 5.56
CA LEU A 381 -10.95 10.37 6.97
C LEU A 381 -11.04 11.62 7.88
N ASP A 382 -11.28 12.82 7.33
CA ASP A 382 -11.16 14.07 8.07
C ASP A 382 -12.40 14.42 8.92
N GLY A 383 -13.53 13.70 8.76
CA GLY A 383 -14.78 13.97 9.49
C GLY A 383 -15.52 12.72 9.95
N GLN A 384 -16.71 12.91 10.53
CA GLN A 384 -17.52 11.80 11.06
C GLN A 384 -18.99 11.88 10.58
N PRO A 385 -19.60 10.73 10.17
CA PRO A 385 -18.96 9.42 10.00
C PRO A 385 -17.89 9.48 8.89
N ASP A 386 -16.72 8.86 9.14
CA ASP A 386 -15.65 8.89 8.15
C ASP A 386 -15.90 7.93 6.97
N GLY A 387 -15.32 8.27 5.81
CA GLY A 387 -15.53 7.50 4.59
C GLY A 387 -14.95 6.09 4.64
N TYR A 388 -13.89 5.86 5.44
CA TYR A 388 -13.31 4.52 5.58
C TYR A 388 -14.30 3.58 6.29
N THR A 389 -14.83 4.00 7.44
CA THR A 389 -15.81 3.22 8.20
C THR A 389 -17.07 2.97 7.38
N LEU A 390 -17.59 3.99 6.68
CA LEU A 390 -18.73 3.83 5.78
C LEU A 390 -18.46 2.79 4.67
N MET A 391 -17.33 2.90 3.97
CA MET A 391 -16.96 1.95 2.91
C MET A 391 -16.79 0.54 3.47
N GLN A 392 -16.17 0.39 4.65
CA GLN A 392 -15.97 -0.90 5.31
C GLN A 392 -17.31 -1.58 5.63
N ASP A 393 -18.18 -0.88 6.36
CA ASP A 393 -19.42 -1.46 6.86
C ASP A 393 -20.34 -1.88 5.70
N HIS A 394 -20.47 -1.00 4.69
CA HIS A 394 -21.32 -1.25 3.54
C HIS A 394 -20.70 -2.27 2.56
N ALA A 395 -19.37 -2.30 2.39
CA ALA A 395 -18.71 -3.36 1.60
C ALA A 395 -18.90 -4.75 2.23
N ILE A 396 -18.81 -4.86 3.55
CA ILE A 396 -19.12 -6.11 4.27
C ILE A 396 -20.59 -6.51 4.09
N ALA A 397 -21.49 -5.55 4.18
CA ALA A 397 -22.93 -5.81 4.06
C ALA A 397 -23.33 -6.28 2.64
N VAL A 398 -22.73 -5.70 1.59
CA VAL A 398 -22.98 -6.15 0.21
C VAL A 398 -22.33 -7.49 -0.09
N LEU A 399 -21.12 -7.76 0.45
CA LEU A 399 -20.46 -9.07 0.35
C LEU A 399 -21.33 -10.17 0.98
N ALA A 400 -21.93 -9.86 2.14
CA ALA A 400 -22.82 -10.77 2.86
C ALA A 400 -24.23 -10.87 2.25
N GLY A 401 -24.56 -10.06 1.24
CA GLY A 401 -25.88 -10.02 0.61
C GLY A 401 -26.99 -9.44 1.49
N THR A 402 -26.63 -8.68 2.55
CA THR A 402 -27.59 -8.02 3.45
C THR A 402 -27.97 -6.61 2.98
N GLU A 403 -27.18 -6.02 2.10
CA GLU A 403 -27.48 -4.77 1.40
C GLU A 403 -27.29 -4.93 -0.12
N THR A 404 -27.96 -4.11 -0.89
CA THR A 404 -27.70 -3.97 -2.33
C THR A 404 -26.60 -2.94 -2.55
N ALA A 405 -25.89 -3.01 -3.68
CA ALA A 405 -24.88 -2.04 -4.05
C ALA A 405 -25.42 -0.58 -4.08
N GLN A 406 -26.66 -0.36 -4.50
CA GLN A 406 -27.29 0.95 -4.46
C GLN A 406 -27.50 1.46 -3.03
N GLN A 407 -27.98 0.61 -2.12
CA GLN A 407 -28.15 0.99 -0.71
C GLN A 407 -26.82 1.37 -0.07
N ALA A 408 -25.74 0.61 -0.36
CA ALA A 408 -24.41 0.90 0.13
C ALA A 408 -23.87 2.26 -0.40
N ALA A 409 -24.03 2.52 -1.68
CA ALA A 409 -23.62 3.79 -2.28
C ALA A 409 -24.44 4.98 -1.74
N ASP A 410 -25.77 4.82 -1.58
CA ASP A 410 -26.63 5.84 -0.98
C ASP A 410 -26.21 6.13 0.46
N ALA A 411 -25.93 5.12 1.29
CA ALA A 411 -25.50 5.28 2.66
C ALA A 411 -24.10 5.97 2.75
N LEU A 412 -23.17 5.64 1.85
CA LEU A 412 -21.88 6.34 1.75
C LEU A 412 -22.09 7.82 1.43
N GLN A 413 -22.94 8.14 0.43
CA GLN A 413 -23.28 9.51 0.07
C GLN A 413 -23.93 10.27 1.22
N GLU A 414 -24.93 9.68 1.88
CA GLU A 414 -25.63 10.28 3.02
C GLU A 414 -24.71 10.53 4.21
N GLY A 415 -23.83 9.58 4.51
CA GLY A 415 -22.87 9.70 5.60
C GLY A 415 -21.86 10.81 5.34
N LEU A 416 -21.22 10.83 4.17
CA LEU A 416 -20.25 11.87 3.81
C LEU A 416 -20.89 13.25 3.70
N ALA A 417 -22.12 13.38 3.22
CA ALA A 417 -22.83 14.64 3.11
C ALA A 417 -23.11 15.32 4.48
N GLN A 418 -22.92 14.62 5.61
CA GLN A 418 -23.06 15.25 6.91
C GLN A 418 -21.96 16.27 7.23
N TRP A 419 -20.77 16.10 6.64
CA TRP A 419 -19.62 16.94 6.94
C TRP A 419 -18.77 17.33 5.73
N PHE A 420 -18.72 16.50 4.67
CA PHE A 420 -17.86 16.69 3.50
C PHE A 420 -18.60 17.57 2.47
N GLU A 421 -18.19 18.86 2.39
CA GLU A 421 -18.86 19.85 1.52
C GLU A 421 -19.01 19.40 0.04
N PRO A 422 -18.01 18.76 -0.61
CA PRO A 422 -18.18 18.27 -1.96
C PRO A 422 -19.33 17.25 -2.11
N ALA A 423 -19.53 16.38 -1.12
CA ALA A 423 -20.67 15.44 -1.13
C ALA A 423 -22.02 16.12 -0.92
N GLN A 424 -22.08 17.28 -0.22
CA GLN A 424 -23.31 18.04 -0.01
C GLN A 424 -23.80 18.72 -1.29
N ASN A 425 -22.89 19.07 -2.20
CA ASN A 425 -23.13 19.92 -3.34
C ASN A 425 -22.81 19.23 -4.68
N CYS A 426 -22.64 17.91 -4.69
CA CYS A 426 -22.29 17.14 -5.87
C CYS A 426 -23.39 17.19 -6.96
N LYS A 427 -23.03 16.90 -8.20
CA LYS A 427 -23.90 17.02 -9.40
C LYS A 427 -24.04 15.68 -10.12
#